data_c6dee98fbe27fc1bb212e27d533f6368
#
_entry.id   c6dee98fbe27fc1bb212e27d533f6368
#
_cell.length_a   1.000
_cell.length_b   1.000
_cell.length_c   1.000
_cell.angle_alpha   90.00
_cell.angle_beta   90.00
_cell.angle_gamma   90.00
#
_symmetry.space_group_name_H-M   'P 1'
#
loop_
_entity.id
_entity.type
_entity.pdbx_description
1 polymer ?
#
loop_
_entity_poly.entity_id
_entity_poly.type
_entity_poly.pdbx_seq_one_letter_code
_entity_poly.pdbx_strand_id
1 'polypeptide(L)'
;MSRQVSFEYVPAVLPAGRQAVSVLDAGRRLVGCLEYQVCHVCRVGYVVNIAVASHWQGQGVGRHALHTAMEPCGGYTWSTSRQSLDGRRFFGAMEEEMDIAFPAGGVRCPHMTP
;
A
#
# COMPACT_ATOMS: atom_id res chain seq x y z
N MET A 1 -14.07 3.90 -22.79
CA MET A 1 -14.72 3.50 -21.54
C MET A 1 -13.69 3.35 -20.44
N SER A 2 -13.91 3.96 -19.31
CA SER A 2 -13.05 3.76 -18.15
C SER A 2 -13.36 2.40 -17.52
N ARG A 3 -12.33 1.68 -17.12
CA ARG A 3 -12.51 0.44 -16.39
C ARG A 3 -12.92 0.78 -14.96
N GLN A 4 -13.87 0.02 -14.44
CA GLN A 4 -14.34 0.21 -13.08
C GLN A 4 -13.68 -0.81 -12.16
N VAL A 5 -13.17 -0.33 -11.05
CA VAL A 5 -12.64 -1.16 -9.98
C VAL A 5 -13.29 -0.76 -8.67
N SER A 6 -13.34 -1.68 -7.74
CA SER A 6 -13.73 -1.41 -6.37
C SER A 6 -12.57 -1.73 -5.44
N PHE A 7 -12.50 -1.00 -4.33
CA PHE A 7 -11.45 -1.16 -3.32
C PHE A 7 -12.10 -1.71 -2.05
N GLU A 8 -11.59 -2.84 -1.58
CA GLU A 8 -12.08 -3.46 -0.35
C GLU A 8 -10.99 -3.44 0.72
N TYR A 9 -11.34 -2.91 1.87
CA TYR A 9 -10.44 -2.90 3.01
C TYR A 9 -10.54 -4.21 3.79
N VAL A 10 -9.41 -4.84 4.03
CA VAL A 10 -9.30 -6.04 4.85
C VAL A 10 -8.57 -5.66 6.14
N PRO A 11 -9.29 -5.53 7.25
CA PRO A 11 -8.68 -5.04 8.49
C PRO A 11 -7.72 -6.04 9.12
N ALA A 12 -6.80 -5.52 9.93
CA ALA A 12 -5.90 -6.36 10.71
C ALA A 12 -6.69 -7.07 11.82
N VAL A 13 -6.29 -8.30 12.11
CA VAL A 13 -6.88 -9.08 13.22
C VAL A 13 -6.31 -8.59 14.56
N LEU A 14 -5.03 -8.23 14.58
CA LEU A 14 -4.33 -7.74 15.77
C LEU A 14 -3.84 -6.31 15.55
N PRO A 15 -3.68 -5.52 16.62
CA PRO A 15 -3.09 -4.19 16.51
C PRO A 15 -1.72 -4.26 15.82
N ALA A 16 -1.47 -3.35 14.89
CA ALA A 16 -0.26 -3.29 14.06
C ALA A 16 -0.01 -4.55 13.24
N GLY A 17 -1.01 -5.41 13.10
CA GLY A 17 -0.93 -6.60 12.26
C GLY A 17 -1.12 -6.26 10.77
N ARG A 18 -1.01 -7.29 9.94
CA ARG A 18 -1.18 -7.11 8.50
C ARG A 18 -2.63 -6.80 8.14
N GLN A 19 -2.79 -5.83 7.27
CA GLN A 19 -4.08 -5.45 6.70
C GLN A 19 -3.88 -5.23 5.20
N ALA A 20 -4.95 -5.06 4.48
CA ALA A 20 -4.85 -4.94 3.03
C ALA A 20 -5.93 -4.04 2.44
N VAL A 21 -5.60 -3.47 1.28
CA VAL A 21 -6.58 -2.92 0.35
C VAL A 21 -6.55 -3.82 -0.87
N SER A 22 -7.66 -4.50 -1.12
CA SER A 22 -7.83 -5.36 -2.28
C SER A 22 -8.56 -4.59 -3.37
N VAL A 23 -8.15 -4.78 -4.61
CA VAL A 23 -8.74 -4.10 -5.76
C VAL A 23 -9.38 -5.15 -6.65
N LEU A 24 -10.67 -4.99 -6.92
CA LEU A 24 -11.46 -5.95 -7.69
C LEU A 24 -12.00 -5.28 -8.94
N ASP A 25 -12.06 -6.03 -10.04
CA ASP A 25 -12.69 -5.55 -11.27
C ASP A 25 -14.22 -5.71 -11.21
N ALA A 26 -14.90 -5.34 -12.28
CA ALA A 26 -16.36 -5.44 -12.36
C ALA A 26 -16.85 -6.90 -12.23
N GLY A 27 -16.04 -7.87 -12.61
CA GLY A 27 -16.33 -9.29 -12.47
C GLY A 27 -15.93 -9.88 -11.12
N ARG A 28 -15.55 -9.03 -10.15
CA ARG A 28 -15.13 -9.45 -8.81
C ARG A 28 -13.82 -10.25 -8.80
N ARG A 29 -12.99 -10.07 -9.81
CA ARG A 29 -11.65 -10.68 -9.86
C ARG A 29 -10.65 -9.76 -9.20
N LEU A 30 -9.73 -10.33 -8.44
CA LEU A 30 -8.65 -9.59 -7.80
C LEU A 30 -7.66 -9.10 -8.87
N VAL A 31 -7.52 -7.80 -9.01
CA VAL A 31 -6.61 -7.18 -9.98
C VAL A 31 -5.45 -6.43 -9.31
N GLY A 32 -5.53 -6.24 -8.02
CA GLY A 32 -4.46 -5.62 -7.27
C GLY A 32 -4.64 -5.83 -5.77
N CYS A 33 -3.54 -5.73 -5.05
CA CYS A 33 -3.56 -5.85 -3.59
C CYS A 33 -2.40 -5.06 -3.00
N LEU A 34 -2.70 -4.30 -1.96
CA LEU A 34 -1.71 -3.63 -1.14
C LEU A 34 -1.79 -4.22 0.26
N GLU A 35 -0.71 -4.89 0.70
CA GLU A 35 -0.59 -5.39 2.07
C GLU A 35 0.31 -4.44 2.85
N TYR A 36 -0.13 -4.07 4.05
CA TYR A 36 0.61 -3.10 4.85
C TYR A 36 0.32 -3.28 6.34
N GLN A 37 1.12 -2.62 7.16
CA GLN A 37 0.95 -2.58 8.60
C GLN A 37 1.00 -1.12 9.06
N VAL A 38 0.20 -0.78 10.06
CA VAL A 38 0.17 0.55 10.64
C VAL A 38 0.20 0.43 12.15
N CYS A 39 1.14 1.14 12.79
CA CYS A 39 1.17 1.25 14.24
C CYS A 39 0.77 2.67 14.63
N HIS A 40 -0.37 2.81 15.25
CA HIS A 40 -0.87 4.12 15.69
C HIS A 40 -0.14 4.65 16.92
N VAL A 41 0.44 3.76 17.70
CA VAL A 41 1.24 4.14 18.88
C VAL A 41 2.55 4.80 18.42
N CYS A 42 3.24 4.16 17.49
CA CYS A 42 4.53 4.68 16.98
C CYS A 42 4.35 5.68 15.83
N ARG A 43 3.14 5.79 15.28
CA ARG A 43 2.81 6.63 14.11
C ARG A 43 3.68 6.29 12.91
N VAL A 44 3.76 5.01 12.61
CA VAL A 44 4.52 4.51 11.46
C VAL A 44 3.67 3.56 10.63
N GLY A 45 3.95 3.56 9.33
CA GLY A 45 3.35 2.63 8.38
C GLY A 45 4.45 1.86 7.64
N TYR A 46 4.13 0.64 7.24
CA TYR A 46 5.07 -0.24 6.56
C TYR A 46 4.33 -0.98 5.46
N VAL A 47 4.76 -0.79 4.21
CA VAL A 47 4.19 -1.52 3.08
C VAL A 47 4.88 -2.86 2.97
N VAL A 48 4.13 -3.94 3.16
CA VAL A 48 4.64 -5.31 3.07
C VAL A 48 4.80 -5.70 1.60
N ASN A 49 3.77 -5.46 0.81
CA ASN A 49 3.77 -5.80 -0.61
C ASN A 49 2.70 -5.00 -1.35
N ILE A 50 2.98 -4.68 -2.60
CA ILE A 50 1.99 -4.13 -3.51
C ILE A 50 2.10 -4.86 -4.84
N ALA A 51 0.97 -5.31 -5.37
CA ALA A 51 0.91 -6.03 -6.64
C ALA A 51 -0.29 -5.54 -7.44
N VAL A 52 -0.08 -5.32 -8.73
CA VAL A 52 -1.15 -4.94 -9.66
C VAL A 52 -0.98 -5.80 -10.91
N ALA A 53 -2.06 -6.44 -11.35
CA ALA A 53 -2.05 -7.25 -12.57
C ALA A 53 -1.51 -6.43 -13.75
N SER A 54 -0.69 -7.06 -14.60
CA SER A 54 0.07 -6.33 -15.63
C SER A 54 -0.81 -5.48 -16.55
N HIS A 55 -1.97 -5.99 -16.95
CA HIS A 55 -2.89 -5.23 -17.82
C HIS A 55 -3.67 -4.13 -17.11
N TRP A 56 -3.51 -4.02 -15.79
CA TRP A 56 -4.09 -2.94 -14.99
C TRP A 56 -3.04 -1.92 -14.55
N GLN A 57 -1.77 -2.16 -14.82
CA GLN A 57 -0.71 -1.22 -14.48
C GLN A 57 -0.81 0.04 -15.35
N GLY A 58 -0.35 1.16 -14.81
CA GLY A 58 -0.41 2.44 -15.50
C GLY A 58 -1.77 3.12 -15.47
N GLN A 59 -2.74 2.59 -14.73
CA GLN A 59 -4.09 3.13 -14.65
C GLN A 59 -4.42 3.72 -13.28
N GLY A 60 -3.42 3.90 -12.43
CA GLY A 60 -3.60 4.54 -11.12
C GLY A 60 -4.16 3.61 -10.05
N VAL A 61 -4.23 2.30 -10.28
CA VAL A 61 -4.77 1.34 -9.31
C VAL A 61 -3.91 1.31 -8.04
N GLY A 62 -2.60 1.14 -8.20
CA GLY A 62 -1.67 1.13 -7.06
C GLY A 62 -1.65 2.45 -6.32
N ARG A 63 -1.64 3.55 -7.07
CA ARG A 63 -1.68 4.89 -6.51
C ARG A 63 -2.93 5.10 -5.62
N HIS A 64 -4.09 4.72 -6.13
CA HIS A 64 -5.35 4.87 -5.40
C HIS A 64 -5.37 3.98 -4.15
N ALA A 65 -4.87 2.74 -4.26
CA ALA A 65 -4.79 1.83 -3.11
C ALA A 65 -3.89 2.41 -2.01
N LEU A 66 -2.74 2.97 -2.38
CA LEU A 66 -1.82 3.58 -1.43
C LEU A 66 -2.45 4.81 -0.75
N HIS A 67 -3.09 5.68 -1.51
CA HIS A 67 -3.79 6.83 -0.95
C HIS A 67 -4.88 6.40 0.04
N THR A 68 -5.64 5.36 -0.32
CA THR A 68 -6.68 4.81 0.56
C THR A 68 -6.08 4.33 1.88
N ALA A 69 -4.97 3.61 1.83
CA ALA A 69 -4.30 3.10 3.02
C ALA A 69 -3.75 4.21 3.91
N MET A 70 -3.24 5.28 3.31
CA MET A 70 -2.57 6.36 4.03
C MET A 70 -3.51 7.45 4.54
N GLU A 71 -4.72 7.53 4.00
CA GLU A 71 -5.66 8.60 4.33
C GLU A 71 -5.86 8.80 5.85
N PRO A 72 -6.09 7.73 6.65
CA PRO A 72 -6.26 7.90 8.09
C PRO A 72 -4.95 8.11 8.85
N CYS A 73 -3.81 8.16 8.17
CA CYS A 73 -2.48 8.13 8.80
C CYS A 73 -1.67 9.38 8.47
N GLY A 74 -2.31 10.55 8.51
CA GLY A 74 -1.61 11.81 8.23
C GLY A 74 -0.46 12.05 9.19
N GLY A 75 0.71 12.40 8.66
CA GLY A 75 1.90 12.68 9.46
C GLY A 75 2.69 11.46 9.91
N TYR A 76 2.28 10.26 9.51
CA TYR A 76 3.02 9.04 9.85
C TYR A 76 4.26 8.90 8.98
N THR A 77 5.29 8.24 9.52
CA THR A 77 6.50 7.90 8.77
C THR A 77 6.30 6.54 8.11
N TRP A 78 6.57 6.47 6.80
CA TRP A 78 6.36 5.25 6.02
C TRP A 78 7.68 4.64 5.56
N SER A 79 7.68 3.34 5.42
CA SER A 79 8.76 2.58 4.80
C SER A 79 8.16 1.38 4.09
N THR A 80 8.98 0.65 3.36
CA THR A 80 8.52 -0.53 2.61
C THR A 80 9.45 -1.71 2.84
N SER A 81 8.96 -2.89 2.52
CA SER A 81 9.80 -4.06 2.35
C SER A 81 10.75 -3.83 1.17
N ARG A 82 11.61 -4.82 0.90
CA ARG A 82 12.50 -4.77 -0.25
C ARG A 82 11.70 -4.51 -1.54
N GLN A 83 12.11 -3.50 -2.31
CA GLN A 83 11.41 -3.10 -3.52
C GLN A 83 12.00 -3.79 -4.76
N SER A 84 11.13 -4.33 -5.61
CA SER A 84 11.49 -4.75 -6.96
C SER A 84 11.80 -3.52 -7.82
N LEU A 85 12.29 -3.72 -9.03
CA LEU A 85 12.53 -2.62 -9.97
C LEU A 85 11.24 -1.82 -10.24
N ASP A 86 10.13 -2.52 -10.46
CA ASP A 86 8.82 -1.87 -10.66
C ASP A 86 8.37 -1.15 -9.39
N GLY A 87 8.62 -1.74 -8.22
CA GLY A 87 8.33 -1.13 -6.93
C GLY A 87 9.09 0.16 -6.73
N ARG A 88 10.36 0.20 -7.11
CA ARG A 88 11.18 1.43 -7.04
C ARG A 88 10.60 2.55 -7.88
N ARG A 89 10.15 2.22 -9.10
CA ARG A 89 9.53 3.20 -9.99
C ARG A 89 8.23 3.73 -9.40
N PHE A 90 7.41 2.81 -8.89
CA PHE A 90 6.14 3.16 -8.27
C PHE A 90 6.34 4.07 -7.05
N PHE A 91 7.17 3.65 -6.09
CA PHE A 91 7.39 4.43 -4.88
C PHE A 91 8.15 5.72 -5.15
N GLY A 92 9.05 5.73 -6.14
CA GLY A 92 9.70 6.97 -6.57
C GLY A 92 8.71 8.01 -7.06
N ALA A 93 7.73 7.59 -7.87
CA ALA A 93 6.67 8.47 -8.34
C ALA A 93 5.77 8.94 -7.18
N MET A 94 5.48 8.04 -6.23
CA MET A 94 4.65 8.38 -5.07
C MET A 94 5.36 9.36 -4.13
N GLU A 95 6.67 9.20 -3.93
CA GLU A 95 7.47 10.15 -3.14
C GLU A 95 7.39 11.55 -3.72
N GLU A 96 7.50 11.66 -5.04
CA GLU A 96 7.40 12.93 -5.74
C GLU A 96 6.02 13.55 -5.59
N GLU A 97 4.97 12.74 -5.79
CA GLU A 97 3.60 13.22 -5.75
C GLU A 97 3.17 13.64 -4.34
N MET A 98 3.55 12.87 -3.33
CA MET A 98 3.06 13.04 -1.96
C MET A 98 4.01 13.81 -1.04
N ASP A 99 5.23 14.05 -1.50
CA ASP A 99 6.30 14.66 -0.69
C ASP A 99 6.53 13.90 0.61
N ILE A 100 6.53 12.57 0.51
CA ILE A 100 6.75 11.63 1.62
C ILE A 100 7.74 10.58 1.15
N ALA A 101 8.72 10.22 1.99
CA ALA A 101 9.69 9.20 1.66
C ALA A 101 9.12 7.79 1.92
N PHE A 102 9.47 6.86 1.04
CA PHE A 102 9.17 5.44 1.17
C PHE A 102 10.45 4.61 1.06
N PRO A 103 11.35 4.69 2.06
CA PRO A 103 12.60 3.93 1.98
C PRO A 103 12.35 2.43 2.02
N ALA A 104 13.09 1.72 1.18
CA ALA A 104 13.03 0.26 1.12
C ALA A 104 13.86 -0.35 2.25
N GLY A 105 13.42 -1.52 2.75
CA GLY A 105 14.14 -2.25 3.79
C GLY A 105 14.07 -1.57 5.15
N GLY A 106 13.07 -0.75 5.36
CA GLY A 106 12.88 -0.06 6.64
C GLY A 106 12.62 -1.03 7.79
N VAL A 107 13.00 -0.60 8.99
CA VAL A 107 12.80 -1.40 10.20
C VAL A 107 11.37 -1.20 10.67
N ARG A 108 10.67 -2.31 10.90
CA ARG A 108 9.35 -2.27 11.51
C ARG A 108 9.47 -1.94 12.99
N CYS A 109 8.47 -1.26 13.53
CA CYS A 109 8.44 -0.97 14.95
C CYS A 109 8.20 -2.27 15.75
N PRO A 110 8.52 -2.28 17.06
CA PRO A 110 8.39 -3.51 17.86
C PRO A 110 6.95 -4.06 17.94
N HIS A 111 5.93 -3.23 17.68
CA HIS A 111 4.54 -3.66 17.75
C HIS A 111 4.09 -4.42 16.50
N MET A 112 4.81 -4.27 15.39
CA MET A 112 4.48 -4.95 14.15
C MET A 112 5.04 -6.37 14.15
N THR A 113 4.16 -7.36 13.99
CA THR A 113 4.58 -8.75 13.87
C THR A 113 4.92 -9.08 12.43
N PRO A 114 5.87 -10.00 12.21
CA PRO A 114 6.21 -10.45 10.86
C PRO A 114 5.05 -11.10 10.13
#